data_a6f962bd66269450024b5b2ef3a54bce
#
_entry.id   a6f962bd66269450024b5b2ef3a54bce
#
_cell.length_a   1.000
_cell.length_b   1.000
_cell.length_c   1.000
_cell.angle_alpha   90.00
_cell.angle_beta   90.00
_cell.angle_gamma   90.00
#
_symmetry.space_group_name_H-M   'P 1'
#
loop_
_entity.id
_entity.type
_entity.pdbx_description
1 polymer ?
#
loop_
_entity_poly.entity_id
_entity_poly.type
_entity_poly.pdbx_seq_one_letter_code
_entity_poly.pdbx_strand_id
1 'polypeptide(L)'
;IAGVFTSPADAFFESAAAFTTTGTSVLADGGAALPSSLLLWHSLMGWLGGLNFILMLVSVMPLVSGCFGLTLSVHQSVSFSPMVASMQDAARKVGCIYLAITMFSIFLYWLAGLSPTAAVNQALLTLSTSGGDSLFDFFRYDSRALEGAAALSMLLASGNFLLYWKGWERRSLKIFLHDAELRYFLMMFLGVSAVVSFHLWHYGVYDGWDNLRYGFFQVLSFISTSGFASTSMESWPEFDKYVLFLLAFIGGCIGSSTGGLKVMRFMVLFKMTSRELQRTLHPHMVVSLKIDGVPVDMKIVSRVLSYFFLVIMTFFASMLIISLAGV
;
A
#
# COMPACT_ATOMS: atom_id res chain seq x y z
N ILE A 1 -18.75 -1.56 22.77
CA ILE A 1 -19.00 -2.82 23.48
C ILE A 1 -20.52 -3.12 23.39
N ALA A 2 -21.03 -3.30 22.20
CA ALA A 2 -22.47 -3.56 21.98
C ALA A 2 -22.83 -5.07 22.18
N GLY A 3 -22.23 -5.74 23.16
CA GLY A 3 -22.47 -7.17 23.43
C GLY A 3 -21.81 -8.12 22.43
N VAL A 4 -20.96 -7.62 21.56
CA VAL A 4 -20.26 -8.41 20.54
C VAL A 4 -18.94 -8.95 21.08
N PHE A 5 -18.23 -8.16 21.89
CA PHE A 5 -16.98 -8.57 22.50
C PHE A 5 -17.19 -9.06 23.92
N THR A 6 -16.60 -10.19 24.23
CA THR A 6 -16.64 -10.80 25.58
C THR A 6 -15.67 -10.11 26.54
N SER A 7 -14.60 -9.53 26.02
CA SER A 7 -13.56 -8.86 26.80
C SER A 7 -13.37 -7.39 26.38
N PRO A 8 -13.15 -6.47 27.34
CA PRO A 8 -12.73 -5.10 27.01
C PRO A 8 -11.40 -5.04 26.27
N ALA A 9 -10.50 -6.01 26.49
CA ALA A 9 -9.22 -6.11 25.81
C ALA A 9 -9.39 -6.38 24.30
N ASP A 10 -10.33 -7.28 23.95
CA ASP A 10 -10.65 -7.60 22.56
C ASP A 10 -11.24 -6.39 21.84
N ALA A 11 -12.15 -5.66 22.49
CA ALA A 11 -12.74 -4.46 21.94
C ALA A 11 -11.70 -3.34 21.74
N PHE A 12 -10.75 -3.22 22.66
CA PHE A 12 -9.62 -2.28 22.50
C PHE A 12 -8.71 -2.68 21.37
N PHE A 13 -8.33 -3.97 21.29
CA PHE A 13 -7.48 -4.51 20.22
C PHE A 13 -8.11 -4.27 18.85
N GLU A 14 -9.39 -4.62 18.68
CA GLU A 14 -10.12 -4.44 17.42
C GLU A 14 -10.18 -2.97 17.00
N SER A 15 -10.47 -2.07 17.96
CA SER A 15 -10.50 -0.63 17.69
C SER A 15 -9.12 -0.08 17.32
N ALA A 16 -8.07 -0.53 17.99
CA ALA A 16 -6.69 -0.14 17.70
C ALA A 16 -6.24 -0.68 16.34
N ALA A 17 -6.54 -1.96 16.04
CA ALA A 17 -6.23 -2.58 14.76
C ALA A 17 -6.93 -1.88 13.60
N ALA A 18 -8.20 -1.52 13.77
CA ALA A 18 -8.95 -0.75 12.78
C ALA A 18 -8.30 0.63 12.54
N PHE A 19 -8.06 1.39 13.60
CA PHE A 19 -7.51 2.75 13.47
C PHE A 19 -6.07 2.78 12.96
N THR A 20 -5.27 1.77 13.29
CA THR A 20 -3.89 1.64 12.76
C THR A 20 -3.84 0.98 11.38
N THR A 21 -4.99 0.65 10.80
CA THR A 21 -5.10 -0.01 9.48
C THR A 21 -4.31 -1.31 9.40
N THR A 22 -4.24 -2.06 10.51
CA THR A 22 -3.44 -3.30 10.61
C THR A 22 -4.12 -4.48 9.93
N GLY A 23 -5.46 -4.49 9.85
CA GLY A 23 -6.22 -5.55 9.19
C GLY A 23 -6.26 -6.88 9.93
N THR A 24 -5.88 -6.91 11.20
CA THR A 24 -6.02 -8.09 12.07
C THR A 24 -7.30 -7.97 12.90
N SER A 25 -8.06 -9.06 13.04
CA SER A 25 -9.30 -9.10 13.80
C SER A 25 -9.31 -10.25 14.81
N VAL A 26 -9.90 -10.00 15.96
CA VAL A 26 -10.14 -11.03 17.00
C VAL A 26 -11.47 -11.76 16.75
N LEU A 27 -12.28 -11.29 15.81
CA LEU A 27 -13.58 -11.87 15.50
C LEU A 27 -13.40 -13.16 14.71
N ALA A 28 -13.78 -14.28 15.29
CA ALA A 28 -13.57 -15.62 14.74
C ALA A 28 -14.18 -15.81 13.33
N ASP A 29 -15.28 -15.13 13.04
CA ASP A 29 -15.98 -15.20 11.74
C ASP A 29 -15.75 -13.94 10.88
N GLY A 30 -14.65 -13.20 11.15
CA GLY A 30 -14.32 -11.96 10.42
C GLY A 30 -15.43 -10.91 10.51
N GLY A 31 -16.20 -10.89 11.61
CA GLY A 31 -17.28 -9.93 11.82
C GLY A 31 -18.55 -10.18 11.01
N ALA A 32 -18.73 -11.35 10.39
CA ALA A 32 -19.97 -11.71 9.66
C ALA A 32 -21.23 -11.60 10.53
N ALA A 33 -21.08 -11.70 11.84
CA ALA A 33 -22.15 -11.53 12.84
C ALA A 33 -22.32 -10.08 13.32
N LEU A 34 -21.50 -9.12 12.83
CA LEU A 34 -21.58 -7.73 13.25
C LEU A 34 -22.83 -7.03 12.67
N PRO A 35 -23.55 -6.23 13.48
CA PRO A 35 -24.54 -5.31 12.95
C PRO A 35 -23.92 -4.38 11.92
N SER A 36 -24.64 -4.05 10.84
CA SER A 36 -24.15 -3.19 9.75
C SER A 36 -23.65 -1.83 10.22
N SER A 37 -24.17 -1.32 11.35
CA SER A 37 -23.73 -0.07 11.96
C SER A 37 -22.32 -0.17 12.57
N LEU A 38 -22.00 -1.29 13.22
CA LEU A 38 -20.67 -1.53 13.78
C LEU A 38 -19.65 -1.79 12.68
N LEU A 39 -20.06 -2.48 11.62
CA LEU A 39 -19.25 -2.70 10.45
C LEU A 39 -18.86 -1.37 9.78
N LEU A 40 -19.84 -0.50 9.57
CA LEU A 40 -19.59 0.85 9.02
C LEU A 40 -18.69 1.67 9.93
N TRP A 41 -18.88 1.55 11.26
CA TRP A 41 -18.03 2.23 12.22
C TRP A 41 -16.58 1.75 12.17
N HIS A 42 -16.36 0.44 12.08
CA HIS A 42 -15.03 -0.18 11.94
C HIS A 42 -14.34 0.30 10.66
N SER A 43 -15.04 0.25 9.52
CA SER A 43 -14.52 0.74 8.24
C SER A 43 -14.20 2.24 8.26
N LEU A 44 -15.03 3.03 8.95
CA LEU A 44 -14.81 4.47 9.11
C LEU A 44 -13.58 4.76 9.98
N MET A 45 -13.38 3.99 11.06
CA MET A 45 -12.16 4.11 11.89
C MET A 45 -10.91 3.82 11.06
N GLY A 46 -10.90 2.76 10.27
CA GLY A 46 -9.79 2.45 9.36
C GLY A 46 -9.54 3.57 8.35
N TRP A 47 -10.60 4.09 7.75
CA TRP A 47 -10.52 5.20 6.79
C TRP A 47 -9.94 6.47 7.41
N LEU A 48 -10.40 6.85 8.61
CA LEU A 48 -9.86 7.98 9.35
C LEU A 48 -8.40 7.76 9.77
N GLY A 49 -8.05 6.53 10.16
CA GLY A 49 -6.70 6.13 10.49
C GLY A 49 -5.75 6.27 9.31
N GLY A 50 -6.14 5.77 8.13
CA GLY A 50 -5.38 5.90 6.89
C GLY A 50 -5.18 7.37 6.47
N LEU A 51 -6.25 8.18 6.55
CA LEU A 51 -6.16 9.62 6.30
C LEU A 51 -5.19 10.30 7.28
N ASN A 52 -5.33 10.01 8.59
CA ASN A 52 -4.45 10.57 9.62
C ASN A 52 -2.98 10.20 9.37
N PHE A 53 -2.71 8.96 8.99
CA PHE A 53 -1.34 8.52 8.65
C PHE A 53 -0.74 9.35 7.50
N ILE A 54 -1.50 9.57 6.43
CA ILE A 54 -1.03 10.36 5.28
C ILE A 54 -0.83 11.83 5.68
N LEU A 55 -1.77 12.38 6.46
CA LEU A 55 -1.66 13.75 6.96
C LEU A 55 -0.45 13.92 7.88
N MET A 56 -0.18 12.95 8.74
CA MET A 56 1.02 12.92 9.58
C MET A 56 2.30 12.87 8.74
N LEU A 57 2.34 12.02 7.71
CA LEU A 57 3.47 11.96 6.79
C LEU A 57 3.73 13.31 6.10
N VAL A 58 2.70 13.97 5.63
CA VAL A 58 2.82 15.25 4.92
C VAL A 58 3.13 16.41 5.84
N SER A 59 2.56 16.43 7.06
CA SER A 59 2.65 17.55 7.99
C SER A 59 3.86 17.48 8.92
N VAL A 60 4.19 16.33 9.46
CA VAL A 60 5.23 16.15 10.47
C VAL A 60 6.60 15.89 9.85
N MET A 61 6.65 15.17 8.75
CA MET A 61 7.91 14.78 8.12
C MET A 61 8.80 15.93 7.65
N PRO A 62 8.28 17.03 7.08
CA PRO A 62 9.11 18.19 6.75
C PRO A 62 9.75 18.85 7.98
N LEU A 63 9.11 18.78 9.14
CA LEU A 63 9.61 19.35 10.40
C LEU A 63 10.72 18.50 11.02
N VAL A 64 10.63 17.18 10.87
CA VAL A 64 11.65 16.23 11.31
C VAL A 64 12.63 15.98 10.15
N SER A 65 13.16 17.06 9.60
CA SER A 65 14.07 17.03 8.46
C SER A 65 15.26 16.11 8.77
N GLY A 66 15.26 15.00 8.09
CA GLY A 66 16.36 14.06 8.15
C GLY A 66 16.09 12.72 8.79
N CYS A 67 14.95 12.47 9.42
CA CYS A 67 14.65 11.14 9.95
C CYS A 67 14.32 10.13 8.86
N PHE A 68 15.05 9.01 8.86
CA PHE A 68 14.74 7.76 8.16
C PHE A 68 14.58 7.82 6.62
N GLY A 69 15.25 8.74 5.94
CA GLY A 69 15.21 8.77 4.46
C GLY A 69 13.88 9.22 3.85
N LEU A 70 12.94 9.71 4.65
CA LEU A 70 11.65 10.19 4.20
C LEU A 70 11.73 11.55 3.51
N THR A 71 12.78 12.33 3.82
CA THR A 71 13.08 13.60 3.13
C THR A 71 13.36 13.45 1.63
N LEU A 72 13.68 12.24 1.18
CA LEU A 72 13.91 11.99 -0.24
C LEU A 72 12.64 12.26 -1.06
N SER A 73 11.49 11.83 -0.56
CA SER A 73 10.22 12.01 -1.25
C SER A 73 9.73 13.45 -1.24
N VAL A 74 9.97 14.14 -0.14
CA VAL A 74 9.56 15.55 0.00
C VAL A 74 10.36 16.46 -0.90
N HIS A 75 11.65 16.16 -1.17
CA HIS A 75 12.49 16.93 -2.08
C HIS A 75 12.40 16.50 -3.54
N GLN A 76 12.08 15.24 -3.81
CA GLN A 76 12.09 14.68 -5.16
C GLN A 76 10.72 14.52 -5.79
N SER A 77 9.67 14.28 -5.02
CA SER A 77 8.32 14.43 -5.56
C SER A 77 8.06 15.91 -5.83
N VAL A 78 8.84 16.38 -6.79
CA VAL A 78 8.73 17.66 -7.43
C VAL A 78 8.55 18.81 -6.48
N SER A 79 9.67 19.42 -6.08
CA SER A 79 9.61 20.79 -5.58
C SER A 79 8.37 21.05 -4.71
N PHE A 80 8.29 20.35 -3.60
CA PHE A 80 7.27 20.62 -2.57
C PHE A 80 7.35 22.07 -2.09
N SER A 81 8.55 22.64 -2.17
CA SER A 81 8.87 23.94 -1.63
C SER A 81 8.10 25.12 -2.22
N PRO A 82 7.78 25.21 -3.53
CA PRO A 82 6.98 26.33 -4.02
C PRO A 82 5.48 26.06 -4.07
N MET A 83 5.03 24.81 -3.94
CA MET A 83 3.64 24.43 -4.17
C MET A 83 2.80 24.35 -2.92
N VAL A 84 3.43 24.28 -1.75
CA VAL A 84 2.76 24.16 -0.46
C VAL A 84 3.19 25.33 0.41
N ALA A 85 2.44 26.42 0.36
CA ALA A 85 2.73 27.63 1.12
C ALA A 85 2.56 27.43 2.66
N SER A 86 1.83 26.41 3.09
CA SER A 86 1.66 26.01 4.49
C SER A 86 1.36 24.52 4.62
N MET A 87 1.63 23.96 5.80
CA MET A 87 1.26 22.57 6.14
C MET A 87 -0.26 22.34 6.05
N GLN A 88 -1.04 23.36 6.40
CA GLN A 88 -2.50 23.31 6.30
C GLN A 88 -2.98 23.16 4.86
N ASP A 89 -2.31 23.82 3.93
CA ASP A 89 -2.65 23.73 2.50
C ASP A 89 -2.35 22.33 1.95
N ALA A 90 -1.22 21.74 2.34
CA ALA A 90 -0.90 20.35 1.97
C ALA A 90 -1.91 19.35 2.52
N ALA A 91 -2.26 19.48 3.80
CA ALA A 91 -3.25 18.63 4.44
C ALA A 91 -4.63 18.73 3.77
N ARG A 92 -5.07 19.95 3.45
CA ARG A 92 -6.32 20.20 2.72
C ARG A 92 -6.31 19.54 1.34
N LYS A 93 -5.22 19.69 0.57
CA LYS A 93 -5.08 19.11 -0.77
C LYS A 93 -5.13 17.58 -0.72
N VAL A 94 -4.40 16.97 0.20
CA VAL A 94 -4.42 15.52 0.41
C VAL A 94 -5.80 15.03 0.82
N GLY A 95 -6.44 15.71 1.79
CA GLY A 95 -7.79 15.36 2.24
C GLY A 95 -8.83 15.43 1.12
N CYS A 96 -8.77 16.48 0.28
CA CYS A 96 -9.66 16.60 -0.88
C CYS A 96 -9.48 15.46 -1.88
N ILE A 97 -8.23 15.08 -2.21
CA ILE A 97 -7.95 13.97 -3.13
C ILE A 97 -8.37 12.63 -2.53
N TYR A 98 -8.09 12.41 -1.24
CA TYR A 98 -8.49 11.19 -0.55
C TYR A 98 -10.01 11.01 -0.56
N LEU A 99 -10.77 12.07 -0.28
CA LEU A 99 -12.22 12.09 -0.38
C LEU A 99 -12.70 11.84 -1.83
N ALA A 100 -12.10 12.50 -2.80
CA ALA A 100 -12.49 12.35 -4.21
C ALA A 100 -12.28 10.90 -4.69
N ILE A 101 -11.15 10.26 -4.36
CA ILE A 101 -10.89 8.87 -4.69
C ILE A 101 -11.84 7.94 -3.92
N THR A 102 -12.17 8.24 -2.66
CA THR A 102 -13.16 7.46 -1.90
C THR A 102 -14.52 7.49 -2.60
N MET A 103 -15.02 8.67 -2.98
CA MET A 103 -16.29 8.79 -3.70
C MET A 103 -16.26 8.07 -5.04
N PHE A 104 -15.15 8.15 -5.76
CA PHE A 104 -14.96 7.41 -7.01
C PHE A 104 -14.98 5.90 -6.78
N SER A 105 -14.33 5.40 -5.74
CA SER A 105 -14.33 3.98 -5.39
C SER A 105 -15.71 3.47 -4.98
N ILE A 106 -16.48 4.26 -4.20
CA ILE A 106 -17.87 3.94 -3.85
C ILE A 106 -18.70 3.78 -5.14
N PHE A 107 -18.55 4.71 -6.08
CA PHE A 107 -19.25 4.65 -7.35
C PHE A 107 -18.87 3.41 -8.18
N LEU A 108 -17.59 3.06 -8.23
CA LEU A 108 -17.12 1.85 -8.92
C LEU A 108 -17.70 0.57 -8.30
N TYR A 109 -17.69 0.43 -6.98
CA TYR A 109 -18.23 -0.73 -6.29
C TYR A 109 -19.75 -0.83 -6.45
N TRP A 110 -20.44 0.29 -6.44
CA TRP A 110 -21.88 0.32 -6.71
C TRP A 110 -22.19 -0.11 -8.15
N LEU A 111 -21.46 0.37 -9.15
CA LEU A 111 -21.59 -0.07 -10.54
C LEU A 111 -21.24 -1.56 -10.72
N ALA A 112 -20.32 -2.09 -9.93
CA ALA A 112 -19.95 -3.50 -9.93
C ALA A 112 -21.02 -4.42 -9.29
N GLY A 113 -22.11 -3.84 -8.75
CA GLY A 113 -23.28 -4.58 -8.26
C GLY A 113 -23.38 -4.72 -6.74
N LEU A 114 -22.53 -4.04 -5.96
CA LEU A 114 -22.70 -4.03 -4.50
C LEU A 114 -23.87 -3.15 -4.08
N SER A 115 -24.50 -3.52 -2.96
CA SER A 115 -25.47 -2.64 -2.30
C SER A 115 -24.81 -1.32 -1.87
N PRO A 116 -25.51 -0.21 -1.79
CA PRO A 116 -24.92 1.08 -1.43
C PRO A 116 -24.11 1.05 -0.11
N THR A 117 -24.62 0.35 0.89
CA THR A 117 -23.96 0.19 2.19
C THR A 117 -22.69 -0.63 2.08
N ALA A 118 -22.72 -1.75 1.34
CA ALA A 118 -21.54 -2.58 1.09
C ALA A 118 -20.49 -1.84 0.23
N ALA A 119 -20.92 -1.07 -0.77
CA ALA A 119 -20.03 -0.27 -1.60
C ALA A 119 -19.29 0.81 -0.77
N VAL A 120 -19.98 1.47 0.15
CA VAL A 120 -19.37 2.43 1.08
C VAL A 120 -18.33 1.72 1.95
N ASN A 121 -18.71 0.64 2.63
CA ASN A 121 -17.80 -0.10 3.51
C ASN A 121 -16.55 -0.57 2.75
N GLN A 122 -16.75 -1.18 1.58
CA GLN A 122 -15.65 -1.70 0.78
C GLN A 122 -14.70 -0.59 0.28
N ALA A 123 -15.24 0.55 -0.12
CA ALA A 123 -14.44 1.69 -0.53
C ALA A 123 -13.62 2.27 0.63
N LEU A 124 -14.20 2.39 1.83
CA LEU A 124 -13.50 2.85 3.02
C LEU A 124 -12.32 1.92 3.37
N LEU A 125 -12.54 0.61 3.38
CA LEU A 125 -11.51 -0.41 3.65
C LEU A 125 -10.42 -0.41 2.58
N THR A 126 -10.79 -0.31 1.30
CA THR A 126 -9.83 -0.34 0.19
C THR A 126 -8.93 0.90 0.20
N LEU A 127 -9.49 2.08 0.43
CA LEU A 127 -8.70 3.33 0.44
C LEU A 127 -7.78 3.45 1.65
N SER A 128 -8.20 2.92 2.79
CA SER A 128 -7.35 2.87 3.99
C SER A 128 -6.30 1.77 3.94
N THR A 129 -6.40 0.85 2.96
CA THR A 129 -5.56 -0.36 2.87
C THR A 129 -5.53 -1.13 4.20
N SER A 130 -6.64 -1.12 4.93
CA SER A 130 -6.76 -1.74 6.24
C SER A 130 -6.98 -3.25 6.20
N GLY A 131 -6.98 -3.82 5.01
CA GLY A 131 -7.15 -5.25 4.84
C GLY A 131 -8.62 -5.64 4.62
N GLY A 132 -8.78 -6.78 3.93
CA GLY A 132 -10.06 -7.44 3.86
C GLY A 132 -10.24 -8.26 5.12
N ASP A 133 -11.06 -7.80 6.03
CA ASP A 133 -11.72 -8.72 6.90
C ASP A 133 -12.44 -9.75 6.03
N SER A 134 -12.50 -10.98 6.47
CA SER A 134 -13.27 -12.07 5.87
C SER A 134 -14.75 -11.71 5.57
N LEU A 135 -15.18 -10.54 5.99
CA LEU A 135 -16.48 -9.93 5.72
C LEU A 135 -16.75 -9.64 4.24
N PHE A 136 -15.71 -9.30 3.49
CA PHE A 136 -15.81 -8.97 2.07
C PHE A 136 -14.76 -9.72 1.27
N ASP A 137 -14.77 -11.04 1.43
CA ASP A 137 -13.97 -11.92 0.61
C ASP A 137 -14.50 -11.83 -0.83
N PHE A 138 -13.72 -11.25 -1.72
CA PHE A 138 -14.07 -11.18 -3.15
C PHE A 138 -14.28 -12.58 -3.74
N PHE A 139 -13.68 -13.59 -3.11
CA PHE A 139 -13.88 -14.99 -3.42
C PHE A 139 -15.35 -15.44 -3.37
N ARG A 140 -16.18 -14.86 -2.46
CA ARG A 140 -17.61 -15.19 -2.36
C ARG A 140 -18.44 -14.68 -3.53
N TYR A 141 -17.99 -13.61 -4.18
CA TYR A 141 -18.76 -12.97 -5.24
C TYR A 141 -18.38 -13.48 -6.63
N ASP A 142 -17.19 -14.03 -6.83
CA ASP A 142 -16.61 -14.45 -8.12
C ASP A 142 -16.99 -13.52 -9.29
N SER A 143 -16.95 -12.22 -9.03
CA SER A 143 -17.36 -11.20 -9.98
C SER A 143 -16.14 -10.45 -10.54
N ARG A 144 -15.91 -10.63 -11.85
CA ARG A 144 -14.82 -9.93 -12.56
C ARG A 144 -14.95 -8.41 -12.50
N ALA A 145 -16.19 -7.90 -12.49
CA ALA A 145 -16.44 -6.46 -12.37
C ALA A 145 -16.04 -5.93 -10.99
N LEU A 146 -16.35 -6.70 -9.95
CA LEU A 146 -16.03 -6.33 -8.57
C LEU A 146 -14.52 -6.37 -8.31
N GLU A 147 -13.83 -7.40 -8.80
CA GLU A 147 -12.36 -7.47 -8.74
C GLU A 147 -11.70 -6.34 -9.52
N GLY A 148 -12.23 -5.99 -10.69
CA GLY A 148 -11.75 -4.86 -11.48
C GLY A 148 -11.91 -3.51 -10.74
N ALA A 149 -13.06 -3.30 -10.09
CA ALA A 149 -13.31 -2.13 -9.26
C ALA A 149 -12.35 -2.05 -8.06
N ALA A 150 -12.12 -3.20 -7.41
CA ALA A 150 -11.17 -3.32 -6.30
C ALA A 150 -9.74 -3.06 -6.77
N ALA A 151 -9.30 -3.68 -7.85
CA ALA A 151 -7.96 -3.50 -8.41
C ALA A 151 -7.69 -2.03 -8.76
N LEU A 152 -8.64 -1.36 -9.42
CA LEU A 152 -8.49 0.06 -9.73
C LEU A 152 -8.43 0.93 -8.47
N SER A 153 -9.26 0.64 -7.47
CA SER A 153 -9.27 1.37 -6.20
C SER A 153 -7.97 1.15 -5.40
N MET A 154 -7.45 -0.09 -5.35
CA MET A 154 -6.15 -0.43 -4.74
C MET A 154 -4.99 0.27 -5.44
N LEU A 155 -5.02 0.32 -6.78
CA LEU A 155 -3.99 1.00 -7.56
C LEU A 155 -3.97 2.50 -7.26
N LEU A 156 -5.14 3.14 -7.17
CA LEU A 156 -5.27 4.55 -6.81
C LEU A 156 -4.83 4.81 -5.36
N ALA A 157 -5.16 3.92 -4.43
CA ALA A 157 -4.72 4.00 -3.03
C ALA A 157 -3.21 3.88 -2.87
N SER A 158 -2.54 3.13 -3.79
CA SER A 158 -1.10 2.89 -3.77
C SER A 158 -0.26 4.04 -4.35
N GLY A 159 -0.88 4.95 -5.07
CA GLY A 159 -0.18 6.08 -5.68
C GLY A 159 -0.01 7.27 -4.73
N ASN A 160 0.81 8.21 -5.12
CA ASN A 160 1.08 9.42 -4.34
C ASN A 160 -0.06 10.44 -4.48
N PHE A 161 -0.78 10.73 -3.38
CA PHE A 161 -1.93 11.65 -3.40
C PHE A 161 -1.55 13.08 -3.79
N LEU A 162 -0.34 13.53 -3.47
CA LEU A 162 0.13 14.86 -3.89
C LEU A 162 0.47 14.91 -5.39
N LEU A 163 0.91 13.79 -5.96
CA LEU A 163 1.09 13.68 -7.40
C LEU A 163 -0.26 13.79 -8.13
N TYR A 164 -1.32 13.20 -7.55
CA TYR A 164 -2.68 13.35 -8.09
C TYR A 164 -3.17 14.79 -8.04
N TRP A 165 -2.95 15.48 -6.93
CA TRP A 165 -3.28 16.91 -6.84
C TRP A 165 -2.56 17.73 -7.91
N LYS A 166 -1.26 17.49 -8.09
CA LYS A 166 -0.46 18.18 -9.09
C LYS A 166 -0.94 17.89 -10.51
N GLY A 167 -1.31 16.65 -10.80
CA GLY A 167 -1.91 16.24 -12.07
C GLY A 167 -3.21 16.98 -12.34
N TRP A 168 -4.07 17.09 -11.32
CA TRP A 168 -5.30 17.84 -11.37
C TRP A 168 -5.07 19.34 -11.62
N GLU A 169 -4.19 19.98 -10.85
CA GLU A 169 -3.91 21.41 -10.95
C GLU A 169 -3.30 21.80 -12.30
N ARG A 170 -2.38 21.00 -12.81
CA ARG A 170 -1.74 21.24 -14.10
C ARG A 170 -2.50 20.67 -15.29
N ARG A 171 -3.60 19.97 -15.07
CA ARG A 171 -4.42 19.32 -16.10
C ARG A 171 -3.59 18.49 -17.10
N SER A 172 -2.55 17.81 -16.63
CA SER A 172 -1.60 17.11 -17.49
C SER A 172 -1.33 15.70 -16.98
N LEU A 173 -1.70 14.71 -17.78
CA LEU A 173 -1.42 13.30 -17.52
C LEU A 173 0.08 12.96 -17.68
N LYS A 174 0.85 13.79 -18.39
CA LYS A 174 2.29 13.57 -18.59
C LYS A 174 3.08 13.56 -17.28
N ILE A 175 2.57 14.21 -16.24
CA ILE A 175 3.18 14.25 -14.91
C ILE A 175 3.30 12.85 -14.31
N PHE A 176 2.25 12.02 -14.47
CA PHE A 176 2.24 10.64 -13.99
C PHE A 176 3.27 9.77 -14.72
N LEU A 177 3.43 9.98 -16.01
CA LEU A 177 4.38 9.22 -16.84
C LEU A 177 5.85 9.61 -16.59
N HIS A 178 6.11 10.82 -16.08
CA HIS A 178 7.47 11.30 -15.82
C HIS A 178 7.92 11.06 -14.37
N ASP A 179 7.02 10.71 -13.47
CA ASP A 179 7.38 10.40 -12.09
C ASP A 179 8.09 9.03 -12.00
N ALA A 180 9.32 9.04 -11.47
CA ALA A 180 10.14 7.84 -11.41
C ALA A 180 9.56 6.82 -10.42
N GLU A 181 9.01 7.27 -9.30
CA GLU A 181 8.46 6.38 -8.28
C GLU A 181 7.26 5.60 -8.80
N LEU A 182 6.31 6.30 -9.44
CA LEU A 182 5.13 5.67 -10.03
C LEU A 182 5.51 4.68 -11.14
N ARG A 183 6.49 5.04 -11.99
CA ARG A 183 6.98 4.11 -13.03
C ARG A 183 7.62 2.87 -12.45
N TYR A 184 8.45 2.99 -11.41
CA TYR A 184 9.05 1.84 -10.73
C TYR A 184 7.98 0.96 -10.08
N PHE A 185 6.99 1.57 -9.42
CA PHE A 185 5.86 0.85 -8.84
C PHE A 185 5.10 0.05 -9.90
N LEU A 186 4.73 0.68 -11.01
CA LEU A 186 4.01 0.02 -12.10
C LEU A 186 4.85 -1.05 -12.79
N MET A 187 6.14 -0.81 -13.04
CA MET A 187 7.03 -1.83 -13.62
C MET A 187 7.17 -3.05 -12.70
N MET A 188 7.33 -2.82 -11.40
CA MET A 188 7.44 -3.90 -10.42
C MET A 188 6.13 -4.67 -10.32
N PHE A 189 5.01 -3.97 -10.20
CA PHE A 189 3.68 -4.59 -10.17
C PHE A 189 3.42 -5.44 -11.42
N LEU A 190 3.59 -4.88 -12.62
CA LEU A 190 3.34 -5.60 -13.87
C LEU A 190 4.34 -6.74 -14.09
N GLY A 191 5.61 -6.52 -13.76
CA GLY A 191 6.65 -7.55 -13.90
C GLY A 191 6.39 -8.75 -12.99
N VAL A 192 6.10 -8.52 -11.71
CA VAL A 192 5.81 -9.61 -10.79
C VAL A 192 4.47 -10.27 -11.12
N SER A 193 3.45 -9.50 -11.50
CA SER A 193 2.17 -10.08 -11.96
C SER A 193 2.36 -11.01 -13.16
N ALA A 194 3.21 -10.63 -14.12
CA ALA A 194 3.51 -11.47 -15.27
C ALA A 194 4.24 -12.78 -14.86
N VAL A 195 5.21 -12.69 -13.94
CA VAL A 195 5.93 -13.87 -13.44
C VAL A 195 4.98 -14.81 -12.69
N VAL A 196 4.20 -14.29 -11.74
CA VAL A 196 3.25 -15.11 -10.96
C VAL A 196 2.20 -15.73 -11.88
N SER A 197 1.59 -14.95 -12.78
CA SER A 197 0.57 -15.47 -13.71
C SER A 197 1.11 -16.53 -14.66
N PHE A 198 2.34 -16.35 -15.17
CA PHE A 198 3.01 -17.33 -16.00
C PHE A 198 3.31 -18.62 -15.23
N HIS A 199 3.73 -18.50 -13.98
CA HIS A 199 4.05 -19.64 -13.12
C HIS A 199 2.78 -20.44 -12.78
N LEU A 200 1.67 -19.76 -12.41
CA LEU A 200 0.37 -20.39 -12.21
C LEU A 200 -0.13 -21.12 -13.46
N TRP A 201 0.03 -20.51 -14.62
CA TRP A 201 -0.31 -21.14 -15.90
C TRP A 201 0.55 -22.39 -16.18
N HIS A 202 1.86 -22.31 -15.92
CA HIS A 202 2.78 -23.43 -16.12
C HIS A 202 2.44 -24.64 -15.24
N TYR A 203 2.01 -24.40 -13.99
CA TYR A 203 1.58 -25.45 -13.07
C TYR A 203 0.13 -25.90 -13.26
N GLY A 204 -0.63 -25.26 -14.14
CA GLY A 204 -2.02 -25.59 -14.42
C GLY A 204 -2.95 -25.39 -13.22
N VAL A 205 -2.69 -24.36 -12.41
CA VAL A 205 -3.48 -24.09 -11.18
C VAL A 205 -4.90 -23.66 -11.52
N TYR A 206 -5.05 -22.87 -12.59
CA TYR A 206 -6.34 -22.40 -13.10
C TYR A 206 -6.43 -22.57 -14.61
N ASP A 207 -7.66 -22.51 -15.15
CA ASP A 207 -7.91 -22.60 -16.58
C ASP A 207 -7.73 -21.24 -17.28
N GLY A 208 -7.00 -21.25 -18.40
CA GLY A 208 -6.92 -20.15 -19.35
C GLY A 208 -6.57 -18.78 -18.75
N TRP A 209 -7.49 -17.82 -18.88
CA TRP A 209 -7.30 -16.42 -18.45
C TRP A 209 -7.39 -16.20 -16.94
N ASP A 210 -7.90 -17.14 -16.17
CA ASP A 210 -8.08 -16.98 -14.73
C ASP A 210 -6.72 -16.99 -14.00
N ASN A 211 -5.68 -17.61 -14.55
CA ASN A 211 -4.32 -17.48 -14.03
C ASN A 211 -3.82 -16.03 -14.07
N LEU A 212 -4.12 -15.28 -15.13
CA LEU A 212 -3.78 -13.87 -15.23
C LEU A 212 -4.62 -13.02 -14.26
N ARG A 213 -5.92 -13.28 -14.19
CA ARG A 213 -6.87 -12.58 -13.33
C ARG A 213 -6.46 -12.67 -11.87
N TYR A 214 -6.31 -13.89 -11.36
CA TYR A 214 -5.98 -14.11 -9.95
C TYR A 214 -4.54 -13.70 -9.63
N GLY A 215 -3.58 -13.99 -10.51
CA GLY A 215 -2.19 -13.56 -10.34
C GLY A 215 -2.06 -12.04 -10.24
N PHE A 216 -2.70 -11.31 -11.16
CA PHE A 216 -2.71 -9.86 -11.17
C PHE A 216 -3.37 -9.25 -9.93
N PHE A 217 -4.54 -9.78 -9.52
CA PHE A 217 -5.26 -9.30 -8.36
C PHE A 217 -4.48 -9.52 -7.07
N GLN A 218 -3.95 -10.74 -6.87
CA GLN A 218 -3.21 -11.07 -5.65
C GLN A 218 -1.90 -10.28 -5.53
N VAL A 219 -1.14 -10.15 -6.62
CA VAL A 219 0.07 -9.32 -6.63
C VAL A 219 -0.26 -7.87 -6.26
N LEU A 220 -1.36 -7.32 -6.82
CA LEU A 220 -1.79 -5.95 -6.49
C LEU A 220 -2.22 -5.83 -5.03
N SER A 221 -2.96 -6.80 -4.52
CA SER A 221 -3.40 -6.83 -3.13
C SER A 221 -2.23 -6.82 -2.16
N PHE A 222 -1.19 -7.63 -2.43
CA PHE A 222 -0.01 -7.70 -1.56
C PHE A 222 0.87 -6.45 -1.67
N ILE A 223 1.14 -5.96 -2.89
CA ILE A 223 1.98 -4.76 -3.06
C ILE A 223 1.30 -3.49 -2.58
N SER A 224 -0.03 -3.42 -2.69
CA SER A 224 -0.82 -2.31 -2.13
C SER A 224 -1.03 -2.43 -0.63
N THR A 225 -0.59 -3.54 -0.03
CA THR A 225 -0.82 -3.86 1.40
C THR A 225 -2.31 -3.83 1.80
N SER A 226 -3.21 -4.10 0.83
CA SER A 226 -4.66 -4.09 1.07
C SER A 226 -5.19 -5.41 1.62
N GLY A 227 -4.49 -6.53 1.39
CA GLY A 227 -4.80 -7.84 1.97
C GLY A 227 -6.09 -8.51 1.47
N PHE A 228 -6.70 -8.02 0.39
CA PHE A 228 -7.90 -8.65 -0.19
C PHE A 228 -7.55 -9.94 -0.94
N ALA A 229 -8.40 -10.96 -0.79
CA ALA A 229 -8.25 -12.22 -1.51
C ALA A 229 -9.39 -12.40 -2.53
N SER A 230 -9.03 -12.71 -3.78
CA SER A 230 -9.98 -13.10 -4.82
C SER A 230 -10.08 -14.62 -4.99
N THR A 231 -9.14 -15.36 -4.41
CA THR A 231 -9.07 -16.82 -4.46
C THR A 231 -8.30 -17.37 -3.27
N SER A 232 -8.53 -18.65 -2.93
CA SER A 232 -7.69 -19.35 -1.96
C SER A 232 -6.30 -19.62 -2.54
N MET A 233 -5.26 -19.26 -1.81
CA MET A 233 -3.87 -19.51 -2.21
C MET A 233 -3.35 -20.88 -1.75
N GLU A 234 -4.21 -21.75 -1.21
CA GLU A 234 -3.78 -23.07 -0.71
C GLU A 234 -3.16 -23.94 -1.80
N SER A 235 -3.77 -23.92 -3.00
CA SER A 235 -3.32 -24.65 -4.18
C SER A 235 -2.15 -24.02 -4.93
N TRP A 236 -1.70 -22.82 -4.52
CA TRP A 236 -0.63 -22.11 -5.21
C TRP A 236 0.73 -22.74 -4.92
N PRO A 237 1.65 -22.75 -5.90
CA PRO A 237 3.04 -23.14 -5.69
C PRO A 237 3.69 -22.29 -4.59
N GLU A 238 4.57 -22.94 -3.81
CA GLU A 238 5.25 -22.26 -2.69
C GLU A 238 6.08 -21.04 -3.14
N PHE A 239 6.67 -21.11 -4.33
CA PHE A 239 7.39 -19.97 -4.90
C PHE A 239 6.53 -18.72 -5.00
N ASP A 240 5.29 -18.83 -5.47
CA ASP A 240 4.38 -17.69 -5.62
C ASP A 240 3.99 -17.12 -4.26
N LYS A 241 3.75 -17.97 -3.27
CA LYS A 241 3.48 -17.54 -1.88
C LYS A 241 4.65 -16.74 -1.31
N TYR A 242 5.90 -17.20 -1.51
CA TYR A 242 7.08 -16.45 -1.05
C TYR A 242 7.26 -15.13 -1.81
N VAL A 243 6.99 -15.08 -3.10
CA VAL A 243 7.04 -13.84 -3.88
C VAL A 243 6.02 -12.84 -3.35
N LEU A 244 4.77 -13.27 -3.10
CA LEU A 244 3.72 -12.42 -2.53
C LEU A 244 4.11 -11.92 -1.13
N PHE A 245 4.64 -12.80 -0.28
CA PHE A 245 5.14 -12.42 1.04
C PHE A 245 6.21 -11.33 0.97
N LEU A 246 7.18 -11.46 0.06
CA LEU A 246 8.21 -10.44 -0.14
C LEU A 246 7.63 -9.12 -0.64
N LEU A 247 6.60 -9.15 -1.49
CA LEU A 247 5.92 -7.94 -1.95
C LEU A 247 5.24 -7.16 -0.83
N ALA A 248 4.71 -7.84 0.18
CA ALA A 248 4.07 -7.20 1.32
C ALA A 248 5.03 -6.25 2.08
N PHE A 249 6.34 -6.52 2.07
CA PHE A 249 7.34 -5.61 2.66
C PHE A 249 7.58 -4.36 1.82
N ILE A 250 7.32 -4.39 0.53
CA ILE A 250 7.65 -3.28 -0.36
C ILE A 250 6.65 -2.14 -0.20
N GLY A 251 5.38 -2.41 -0.36
CA GLY A 251 4.32 -1.41 -0.29
C GLY A 251 4.22 -0.56 -1.56
N GLY A 252 3.41 0.51 -1.49
CA GLY A 252 3.18 1.45 -2.60
C GLY A 252 4.12 2.66 -2.61
N CYS A 253 3.68 3.72 -3.29
CA CYS A 253 4.40 4.99 -3.39
C CYS A 253 4.41 5.76 -2.07
N ILE A 254 5.40 6.62 -1.87
CA ILE A 254 5.43 7.54 -0.73
C ILE A 254 4.28 8.56 -0.87
N GLY A 255 3.58 8.81 0.24
CA GLY A 255 2.39 9.67 0.20
C GLY A 255 1.12 8.96 -0.26
N SER A 256 1.13 7.62 -0.26
CA SER A 256 -0.03 6.75 -0.38
C SER A 256 -0.51 6.25 0.98
N SER A 257 -1.70 5.68 1.06
CA SER A 257 -2.23 5.02 2.26
C SER A 257 -1.57 3.68 2.58
N THR A 258 -0.84 3.08 1.65
CA THR A 258 -0.23 1.77 1.80
C THR A 258 0.80 1.71 2.93
N GLY A 259 0.94 0.54 3.55
CA GLY A 259 2.02 0.22 4.47
C GLY A 259 3.36 -0.03 3.77
N GLY A 260 4.21 -0.84 4.40
CA GLY A 260 5.49 -1.29 3.86
C GLY A 260 6.60 -0.25 3.86
N LEU A 261 7.75 -0.67 3.30
CA LEU A 261 8.98 0.12 3.23
C LEU A 261 8.96 1.26 2.20
N LYS A 262 7.99 1.23 1.30
CA LYS A 262 7.77 2.13 0.15
C LYS A 262 8.77 1.90 -1.01
N VAL A 263 8.22 1.90 -2.21
CA VAL A 263 8.95 1.65 -3.47
C VAL A 263 10.15 2.58 -3.66
N MET A 264 10.04 3.85 -3.28
CA MET A 264 11.12 4.81 -3.41
C MET A 264 12.41 4.35 -2.69
N ARG A 265 12.27 3.77 -1.50
CA ARG A 265 13.45 3.31 -0.75
C ARG A 265 14.11 2.11 -1.43
N PHE A 266 13.33 1.18 -1.96
CA PHE A 266 13.85 0.07 -2.77
C PHE A 266 14.56 0.59 -4.02
N MET A 267 14.00 1.59 -4.69
CA MET A 267 14.62 2.23 -5.84
C MET A 267 15.98 2.85 -5.49
N VAL A 268 16.08 3.52 -4.34
CA VAL A 268 17.35 4.09 -3.86
C VAL A 268 18.38 2.99 -3.61
N LEU A 269 18.00 1.93 -2.90
CA LEU A 269 18.90 0.82 -2.59
C LEU A 269 19.34 0.09 -3.87
N PHE A 270 18.43 -0.18 -4.78
CA PHE A 270 18.76 -0.84 -6.04
C PHE A 270 19.74 0.00 -6.89
N LYS A 271 19.49 1.31 -6.99
CA LYS A 271 20.41 2.22 -7.67
C LYS A 271 21.78 2.33 -6.96
N MET A 272 21.77 2.31 -5.63
CA MET A 272 23.02 2.31 -4.85
C MET A 272 23.82 1.03 -5.10
N THR A 273 23.19 -0.15 -5.03
CA THR A 273 23.83 -1.42 -5.31
C THR A 273 24.40 -1.46 -6.73
N SER A 274 23.62 -1.01 -7.71
CA SER A 274 24.08 -0.93 -9.10
C SER A 274 25.28 0.00 -9.26
N ARG A 275 25.28 1.13 -8.55
CA ARG A 275 26.41 2.06 -8.54
C ARG A 275 27.67 1.43 -7.94
N GLU A 276 27.55 0.77 -6.78
CA GLU A 276 28.70 0.13 -6.15
C GLU A 276 29.27 -1.00 -6.99
N LEU A 277 28.39 -1.77 -7.65
CA LEU A 277 28.82 -2.79 -8.62
C LEU A 277 29.60 -2.16 -9.80
N GLN A 278 29.11 -1.05 -10.36
CA GLN A 278 29.81 -0.34 -11.44
C GLN A 278 31.17 0.20 -10.97
N ARG A 279 31.27 0.72 -9.75
CA ARG A 279 32.53 1.20 -9.18
C ARG A 279 33.53 0.07 -8.95
N THR A 280 33.06 -1.12 -8.58
CA THR A 280 33.92 -2.31 -8.43
C THR A 280 34.51 -2.73 -9.79
N LEU A 281 33.70 -2.65 -10.85
CA LEU A 281 34.13 -2.99 -12.21
C LEU A 281 35.01 -1.90 -12.85
N HIS A 282 34.72 -0.63 -12.54
CA HIS A 282 35.42 0.54 -13.09
C HIS A 282 35.80 1.54 -11.99
N PRO A 283 36.90 1.32 -11.25
CA PRO A 283 37.25 2.10 -10.04
C PRO A 283 37.42 3.59 -10.27
N HIS A 284 37.79 4.01 -11.47
CA HIS A 284 38.02 5.43 -11.83
C HIS A 284 36.74 6.14 -12.30
N MET A 285 35.61 5.46 -12.41
CA MET A 285 34.38 6.07 -12.88
C MET A 285 33.66 6.81 -11.77
N VAL A 286 33.38 8.10 -11.97
CA VAL A 286 32.57 8.90 -11.04
C VAL A 286 31.11 8.73 -11.40
N VAL A 287 30.42 7.85 -10.69
CA VAL A 287 28.98 7.63 -10.86
C VAL A 287 28.20 8.38 -9.78
N SER A 288 27.45 9.40 -10.18
CA SER A 288 26.53 10.10 -9.27
C SER A 288 25.19 9.37 -9.19
N LEU A 289 24.70 9.12 -7.98
CA LEU A 289 23.35 8.59 -7.78
C LEU A 289 22.33 9.69 -8.13
N LYS A 290 21.51 9.49 -9.16
CA LYS A 290 20.48 10.44 -9.57
C LYS A 290 19.09 9.78 -9.59
N ILE A 291 18.08 10.51 -9.10
CA ILE A 291 16.66 10.15 -9.21
C ILE A 291 15.95 11.36 -9.81
N ASP A 292 15.20 11.15 -10.90
CA ASP A 292 14.58 12.22 -11.70
C ASP A 292 15.54 13.39 -12.06
N GLY A 293 16.81 13.05 -12.36
CA GLY A 293 17.84 14.02 -12.69
C GLY A 293 18.48 14.73 -11.49
N VAL A 294 17.94 14.57 -10.27
CA VAL A 294 18.43 15.19 -9.05
C VAL A 294 19.44 14.28 -8.35
N PRO A 295 20.64 14.77 -8.00
CA PRO A 295 21.63 14.00 -7.28
C PRO A 295 21.15 13.69 -5.84
N VAL A 296 21.34 12.46 -5.42
CA VAL A 296 20.99 11.98 -4.07
C VAL A 296 22.21 12.04 -3.17
N ASP A 297 22.10 12.74 -2.04
CA ASP A 297 23.15 12.81 -1.03
C ASP A 297 23.35 11.44 -0.35
N MET A 298 24.59 11.06 -0.10
CA MET A 298 24.96 9.83 0.61
C MET A 298 24.39 9.78 2.04
N LYS A 299 24.16 10.91 2.68
CA LYS A 299 23.48 10.98 3.98
C LYS A 299 22.06 10.41 3.92
N ILE A 300 21.37 10.63 2.80
CA ILE A 300 20.02 10.10 2.57
C ILE A 300 20.07 8.58 2.40
N VAL A 301 21.03 8.09 1.63
CA VAL A 301 21.25 6.65 1.44
C VAL A 301 21.51 5.95 2.78
N SER A 302 22.40 6.52 3.60
CA SER A 302 22.69 5.98 4.95
C SER A 302 21.43 5.89 5.83
N ARG A 303 20.55 6.90 5.78
CA ARG A 303 19.28 6.90 6.52
C ARG A 303 18.32 5.83 6.02
N VAL A 304 18.25 5.63 4.70
CA VAL A 304 17.43 4.57 4.09
C VAL A 304 17.93 3.19 4.58
N LEU A 305 19.23 2.97 4.58
CA LEU A 305 19.84 1.72 5.10
C LEU A 305 19.54 1.51 6.58
N SER A 306 19.68 2.56 7.41
CA SER A 306 19.37 2.49 8.83
C SER A 306 17.88 2.16 9.07
N TYR A 307 16.98 2.73 8.28
CA TYR A 307 15.56 2.42 8.35
C TYR A 307 15.27 0.96 7.98
N PHE A 308 15.88 0.44 6.91
CA PHE A 308 15.76 -0.97 6.54
C PHE A 308 16.22 -1.90 7.65
N PHE A 309 17.38 -1.61 8.22
CA PHE A 309 17.92 -2.37 9.33
C PHE A 309 16.97 -2.39 10.54
N LEU A 310 16.43 -1.21 10.91
CA LEU A 310 15.50 -1.08 12.01
C LEU A 310 14.22 -1.89 11.78
N VAL A 311 13.63 -1.82 10.57
CA VAL A 311 12.41 -2.59 10.24
C VAL A 311 12.67 -4.09 10.31
N ILE A 312 13.79 -4.56 9.75
CA ILE A 312 14.17 -5.98 9.79
C ILE A 312 14.38 -6.43 11.26
N MET A 313 15.09 -5.63 12.06
CA MET A 313 15.30 -5.93 13.48
C MET A 313 13.98 -5.97 14.26
N THR A 314 13.07 -5.02 14.01
CA THR A 314 11.75 -4.99 14.63
C THR A 314 10.93 -6.21 14.25
N PHE A 315 10.98 -6.61 12.98
CA PHE A 315 10.29 -7.81 12.49
C PHE A 315 10.79 -9.07 13.20
N PHE A 316 12.11 -9.29 13.26
CA PHE A 316 12.65 -10.44 13.96
C PHE A 316 12.39 -10.40 15.46
N ALA A 317 12.50 -9.23 16.10
CA ALA A 317 12.18 -9.07 17.52
C ALA A 317 10.72 -9.41 17.81
N SER A 318 9.79 -8.93 16.98
CA SER A 318 8.36 -9.24 17.11
C SER A 318 8.09 -10.72 16.90
N MET A 319 8.72 -11.34 15.91
CA MET A 319 8.62 -12.78 15.65
C MET A 319 9.08 -13.61 16.87
N LEU A 320 10.22 -13.24 17.47
CA LEU A 320 10.73 -13.92 18.68
C LEU A 320 9.78 -13.75 19.87
N ILE A 321 9.23 -12.55 20.08
CA ILE A 321 8.28 -12.29 21.19
C ILE A 321 7.02 -13.13 21.02
N ILE A 322 6.46 -13.20 19.81
CA ILE A 322 5.27 -14.01 19.51
C ILE A 322 5.57 -15.51 19.71
N SER A 323 6.74 -15.97 19.24
CA SER A 323 7.18 -17.35 19.44
C SER A 323 7.33 -17.72 20.92
N LEU A 324 7.80 -16.78 21.76
CA LEU A 324 7.87 -16.98 23.22
C LEU A 324 6.49 -17.08 23.88
N ALA A 325 5.46 -16.46 23.29
CA ALA A 325 4.10 -16.56 23.76
C ALA A 325 3.43 -17.92 23.42
N GLY A 326 4.12 -18.81 22.71
CA GLY A 326 3.65 -20.17 22.42
C GLY A 326 2.64 -20.25 21.26
N VAL A 327 2.63 -19.26 20.39
CA VAL A 327 1.79 -19.19 19.18
C VAL A 327 2.62 -19.60 17.96
#